data_c8aeaeed73df858c2a765fbd4df79476
#
_entry.id   c8aeaeed73df858c2a765fbd4df79476
#
_cell.length_a   1.000
_cell.length_b   1.000
_cell.length_c   1.000
_cell.angle_alpha   90.00
_cell.angle_beta   90.00
_cell.angle_gamma   90.00
#
_symmetry.space_group_name_H-M   'P 1'
#
loop_
_entity.id
_entity.type
_entity.pdbx_description
1 polymer ?
#
loop_
_entity_poly.entity_id
_entity_poly.type
_entity_poly.pdbx_seq_one_letter_code
_entity_poly.pdbx_strand_id
1 'polypeptide(L)'
;MTQVNQSSDEQFYLASIVTNNTISINSLNSNNFTDYTGGGTISYNLPVSLNGFTAVFQMRESIASTTVIKQLTSAANQGIIINNATKTINVTMSATDTAAFNFSNAVYGLELTSSAGEVFTLLTGTVSLVKEIVR
;
A
#
# COMPACT_ATOMS: atom_id res chain seq x y z
N MET A 1 12.68 20.16 19.36
CA MET A 1 12.25 19.73 18.00
C MET A 1 13.46 19.88 17.11
N THR A 2 13.91 18.83 16.50
CA THR A 2 15.12 18.83 15.67
C THR A 2 14.77 19.37 14.29
N GLN A 3 15.52 20.37 13.82
CA GLN A 3 15.34 20.91 12.49
C GLN A 3 15.84 19.89 11.47
N VAL A 4 14.95 19.36 10.64
CA VAL A 4 15.34 18.56 9.49
C VAL A 4 15.93 19.53 8.47
N ASN A 5 17.22 19.49 8.23
CA ASN A 5 17.85 20.30 7.21
C ASN A 5 17.36 19.81 5.85
N GLN A 6 16.53 20.60 5.18
CA GLN A 6 16.02 20.27 3.86
C GLN A 6 17.14 20.45 2.84
N SER A 7 17.64 19.33 2.31
CA SER A 7 18.19 19.34 0.96
C SER A 7 16.99 19.44 -0.03
N SER A 8 17.25 19.86 -1.25
CA SER A 8 16.27 20.15 -2.30
C SER A 8 15.33 19.00 -2.71
N ASP A 9 15.44 17.84 -2.07
CA ASP A 9 14.59 16.68 -2.29
C ASP A 9 13.60 16.58 -1.12
N GLU A 10 12.32 16.80 -1.41
CA GLU A 10 11.24 16.57 -0.45
C GLU A 10 11.24 15.11 -0.01
N GLN A 11 11.75 14.85 1.19
CA GLN A 11 11.67 13.52 1.79
C GLN A 11 10.48 13.43 2.73
N PHE A 12 9.63 12.42 2.51
CA PHE A 12 8.52 12.13 3.39
C PHE A 12 8.93 11.10 4.44
N TYR A 13 8.61 11.39 5.68
CA TYR A 13 8.86 10.50 6.81
C TYR A 13 7.55 10.08 7.45
N LEU A 14 7.49 8.82 7.87
CA LEU A 14 6.35 8.31 8.63
C LEU A 14 6.44 8.76 10.08
N ALA A 15 5.42 9.47 10.56
CA ALA A 15 5.30 9.81 11.97
C ALA A 15 4.96 8.55 12.78
N SER A 16 5.78 8.24 13.79
CA SER A 16 5.61 7.07 14.66
C SER A 16 4.64 7.34 15.81
N ILE A 17 4.68 8.54 16.37
CA ILE A 17 3.80 9.00 17.45
C ILE A 17 3.30 10.39 17.09
N VAL A 18 1.99 10.57 17.17
CA VAL A 18 1.34 11.87 16.98
C VAL A 18 0.44 12.12 18.18
N THR A 19 0.72 13.21 18.90
CA THR A 19 -0.13 13.75 19.97
C THR A 19 -0.48 15.19 19.66
N ASN A 20 -1.27 15.85 20.50
CA ASN A 20 -1.62 17.25 20.30
C ASN A 20 -0.40 18.18 20.19
N ASN A 21 0.72 17.81 20.80
CA ASN A 21 1.91 18.68 20.94
C ASN A 21 3.22 17.99 20.50
N THR A 22 3.17 16.74 20.05
CA THR A 22 4.39 15.97 19.76
C THR A 22 4.22 15.13 18.49
N ILE A 23 5.22 15.19 17.63
CA ILE A 23 5.38 14.28 16.50
C ILE A 23 6.75 13.61 16.65
N SER A 24 6.78 12.28 16.59
CA SER A 24 8.01 11.49 16.62
C SER A 24 8.24 10.81 15.26
N ILE A 25 9.49 10.86 14.80
CA ILE A 25 9.92 10.22 13.57
C ILE A 25 11.08 9.28 13.94
N ASN A 26 10.77 8.00 14.19
CA ASN A 26 11.75 7.04 14.70
C ASN A 26 12.70 6.51 13.62
N SER A 27 12.37 6.72 12.34
CA SER A 27 13.20 6.29 11.20
C SER A 27 14.36 7.25 10.89
N LEU A 28 14.47 8.38 11.59
CA LEU A 28 15.45 9.41 11.31
C LEU A 28 16.50 9.48 12.45
N ASN A 29 17.78 9.34 12.09
CA ASN A 29 18.87 9.54 13.03
C ASN A 29 19.20 11.04 13.10
N SER A 30 18.97 11.65 14.25
CA SER A 30 19.15 13.08 14.50
C SER A 30 20.48 13.45 15.18
N ASN A 31 21.41 12.51 15.36
CA ASN A 31 22.65 12.75 16.12
C ASN A 31 23.52 13.89 15.57
N ASN A 32 23.43 14.14 14.26
CA ASN A 32 24.20 15.20 13.59
C ASN A 32 23.37 16.45 13.27
N PHE A 33 22.16 16.55 13.83
CA PHE A 33 21.33 17.72 13.61
C PHE A 33 21.69 18.82 14.60
N THR A 34 21.66 20.06 14.12
CA THR A 34 21.83 21.21 15.00
C THR A 34 20.61 21.37 15.92
N ASP A 35 20.84 21.92 17.11
CA ASP A 35 19.75 22.18 18.04
C ASP A 35 18.70 23.11 17.44
N TYR A 36 17.44 22.78 17.68
CA TYR A 36 16.33 23.60 17.23
C TYR A 36 16.25 24.88 18.05
N THR A 37 16.32 26.02 17.35
CA THR A 37 16.31 27.36 17.97
C THR A 37 14.95 28.08 17.82
N GLY A 38 14.03 27.51 17.07
CA GLY A 38 12.67 28.05 16.88
C GLY A 38 12.28 28.26 15.42
N GLY A 39 11.00 28.46 15.17
CA GLY A 39 10.42 28.67 13.82
C GLY A 39 10.17 27.35 13.04
N GLY A 40 9.97 27.47 11.75
CA GLY A 40 9.71 26.35 10.86
C GLY A 40 8.24 26.01 10.68
N THR A 41 7.96 25.27 9.62
CA THR A 41 6.61 24.78 9.26
C THR A 41 6.69 23.27 9.03
N ILE A 42 5.70 22.55 9.50
CA ILE A 42 5.53 21.14 9.23
C ILE A 42 4.40 20.99 8.22
N SER A 43 4.71 20.44 7.04
CA SER A 43 3.71 20.00 6.08
C SER A 43 3.47 18.51 6.28
N TYR A 44 2.22 18.07 6.30
CA TYR A 44 1.87 16.66 6.46
C TYR A 44 0.65 16.31 5.64
N ASN A 45 0.62 15.07 5.19
CA ASN A 45 -0.54 14.49 4.54
C ASN A 45 -1.33 13.67 5.57
N LEU A 46 -2.61 13.98 5.71
CA LEU A 46 -3.49 13.16 6.53
C LEU A 46 -3.67 11.79 5.85
N PRO A 47 -3.65 10.70 6.62
CA PRO A 47 -3.99 9.40 6.08
C PRO A 47 -5.40 9.41 5.49
N VAL A 48 -5.54 8.90 4.27
CA VAL A 48 -6.84 8.79 3.58
C VAL A 48 -7.78 7.90 4.40
N SER A 49 -9.03 8.32 4.58
CA SER A 49 -10.05 7.46 5.17
C SER A 49 -10.41 6.37 4.17
N LEU A 50 -10.26 5.10 4.59
CA LEU A 50 -10.66 3.92 3.81
C LEU A 50 -12.07 3.45 4.15
N ASN A 51 -12.84 4.25 4.90
CA ASN A 51 -14.19 3.90 5.30
C ASN A 51 -15.12 3.82 4.09
N GLY A 52 -15.85 2.72 3.95
CA GLY A 52 -16.78 2.51 2.84
C GLY A 52 -16.11 2.19 1.50
N PHE A 53 -14.79 2.06 1.46
CA PHE A 53 -14.11 1.58 0.26
C PHE A 53 -14.26 0.06 0.09
N THR A 54 -14.37 -0.36 -1.15
CA THR A 54 -14.21 -1.75 -1.58
C THR A 54 -12.96 -1.89 -2.43
N ALA A 55 -12.43 -3.11 -2.52
CA ALA A 55 -11.24 -3.39 -3.30
C ALA A 55 -11.43 -4.62 -4.18
N VAL A 56 -10.83 -4.57 -5.38
CA VAL A 56 -10.74 -5.69 -6.32
C VAL A 56 -9.30 -5.82 -6.79
N PHE A 57 -8.75 -7.02 -6.65
CA PHE A 57 -7.48 -7.42 -7.25
C PHE A 57 -7.77 -8.42 -8.35
N GLN A 58 -7.17 -8.25 -9.52
CA GLN A 58 -7.25 -9.20 -10.63
C GLN A 58 -5.88 -9.49 -11.22
N MET A 59 -5.71 -10.74 -11.63
CA MET A 59 -4.60 -11.20 -12.47
C MET A 59 -5.14 -11.70 -13.80
N ARG A 60 -4.45 -11.33 -14.89
CA ARG A 60 -4.79 -11.72 -16.27
C ARG A 60 -3.52 -12.05 -17.04
N GLU A 61 -3.60 -12.80 -18.13
CA GLU A 61 -2.45 -13.10 -18.97
C GLU A 61 -1.85 -11.85 -19.64
N SER A 62 -2.71 -10.90 -19.99
CA SER A 62 -2.34 -9.60 -20.55
C SER A 62 -3.41 -8.56 -20.23
N ILE A 63 -3.11 -7.28 -20.46
CA ILE A 63 -4.07 -6.18 -20.29
C ILE A 63 -5.29 -6.35 -21.21
N ALA A 64 -5.09 -6.88 -22.41
CA ALA A 64 -6.17 -7.10 -23.38
C ALA A 64 -6.98 -8.40 -23.12
N SER A 65 -6.50 -9.28 -22.24
CA SER A 65 -7.20 -10.54 -21.94
C SER A 65 -8.48 -10.28 -21.16
N THR A 66 -9.58 -10.86 -21.61
CA THR A 66 -10.86 -10.88 -20.89
C THR A 66 -10.91 -11.99 -19.83
N THR A 67 -10.03 -12.98 -19.93
CA THR A 67 -9.96 -14.10 -18.98
C THR A 67 -9.22 -13.68 -17.72
N VAL A 68 -9.87 -13.88 -16.58
CA VAL A 68 -9.28 -13.62 -15.25
C VAL A 68 -8.64 -14.90 -14.75
N ILE A 69 -7.33 -14.84 -14.47
CA ILE A 69 -6.58 -15.96 -13.84
C ILE A 69 -6.99 -16.08 -12.37
N LYS A 70 -6.98 -14.96 -11.65
CA LYS A 70 -7.39 -14.89 -10.24
C LYS A 70 -8.04 -13.55 -9.95
N GLN A 71 -9.13 -13.58 -9.18
CA GLN A 71 -9.76 -12.40 -8.61
C GLN A 71 -9.84 -12.55 -7.09
N LEU A 72 -9.52 -11.47 -6.39
CA LEU A 72 -9.75 -11.31 -4.97
C LEU A 72 -10.58 -10.03 -4.76
N THR A 73 -11.41 -10.01 -3.73
CA THR A 73 -12.23 -8.84 -3.40
C THR A 73 -12.23 -8.57 -1.90
N SER A 74 -12.68 -7.40 -1.50
CA SER A 74 -12.88 -7.04 -0.10
C SER A 74 -14.19 -7.56 0.51
N ALA A 75 -14.96 -8.39 -0.22
CA ALA A 75 -16.05 -9.14 0.37
C ALA A 75 -15.53 -10.17 1.40
N ALA A 76 -16.39 -10.58 2.31
CA ALA A 76 -15.99 -11.49 3.40
C ALA A 76 -15.33 -12.76 2.85
N ASN A 77 -14.15 -13.09 3.35
CA ASN A 77 -13.35 -14.28 3.00
C ASN A 77 -12.90 -14.35 1.51
N GLN A 78 -12.84 -13.22 0.81
CA GLN A 78 -12.45 -13.17 -0.60
C GLN A 78 -11.01 -12.68 -0.82
N GLY A 79 -10.17 -12.71 0.21
CA GLY A 79 -8.73 -12.51 0.12
C GLY A 79 -8.24 -11.08 0.28
N ILE A 80 -9.11 -10.07 0.34
CA ILE A 80 -8.71 -8.69 0.63
C ILE A 80 -9.35 -8.22 1.94
N ILE A 81 -8.53 -7.63 2.82
CA ILE A 81 -8.98 -6.99 4.06
C ILE A 81 -8.55 -5.54 4.04
N ILE A 82 -9.53 -4.63 4.11
CA ILE A 82 -9.29 -3.18 4.27
C ILE A 82 -9.40 -2.84 5.74
N ASN A 83 -8.32 -2.30 6.33
CA ASN A 83 -8.32 -1.85 7.72
C ASN A 83 -8.19 -0.32 7.78
N ASN A 84 -9.29 0.37 8.07
CA ASN A 84 -9.28 1.82 8.16
C ASN A 84 -8.54 2.35 9.41
N ALA A 85 -8.44 1.59 10.48
CA ALA A 85 -7.72 2.03 11.68
C ALA A 85 -6.21 2.07 11.47
N THR A 86 -5.66 1.04 10.82
CA THR A 86 -4.23 0.94 10.51
C THR A 86 -3.86 1.49 9.13
N LYS A 87 -4.86 1.88 8.32
CA LYS A 87 -4.66 2.37 6.94
C LYS A 87 -3.96 1.36 6.05
N THR A 88 -4.31 0.10 6.19
CA THR A 88 -3.71 -1.00 5.44
C THR A 88 -4.74 -1.74 4.59
N ILE A 89 -4.26 -2.26 3.47
CA ILE A 89 -4.99 -3.16 2.58
C ILE A 89 -4.16 -4.43 2.49
N ASN A 90 -4.66 -5.51 3.07
CA ASN A 90 -4.00 -6.80 3.04
C ASN A 90 -4.59 -7.64 1.91
N VAL A 91 -3.72 -8.13 1.02
CA VAL A 91 -4.10 -9.02 -0.08
C VAL A 91 -3.47 -10.39 0.19
N THR A 92 -4.30 -11.42 0.29
CA THR A 92 -3.87 -12.77 0.63
C THR A 92 -4.38 -13.77 -0.40
N MET A 93 -3.49 -14.61 -0.92
CA MET A 93 -3.83 -15.77 -1.73
C MET A 93 -3.55 -17.05 -0.94
N SER A 94 -4.41 -18.04 -1.08
CA SER A 94 -4.19 -19.34 -0.45
C SER A 94 -3.09 -20.13 -1.17
N ALA A 95 -2.45 -21.06 -0.44
CA ALA A 95 -1.49 -22.00 -1.04
C ALA A 95 -2.16 -22.85 -2.13
N THR A 96 -3.42 -23.22 -1.96
CA THR A 96 -4.20 -23.97 -2.96
C THR A 96 -4.36 -23.15 -4.25
N ASP A 97 -4.66 -21.84 -4.14
CA ASP A 97 -4.79 -20.97 -5.32
C ASP A 97 -3.46 -20.86 -6.06
N THR A 98 -2.37 -20.61 -5.33
CA THR A 98 -1.05 -20.43 -5.94
C THR A 98 -0.51 -21.72 -6.55
N ALA A 99 -0.81 -22.87 -5.95
CA ALA A 99 -0.44 -24.18 -6.52
C ALA A 99 -1.17 -24.51 -7.84
N ALA A 100 -2.36 -23.95 -8.03
CA ALA A 100 -3.17 -24.14 -9.25
C ALA A 100 -2.71 -23.25 -10.42
N PHE A 101 -1.82 -22.29 -10.21
CA PHE A 101 -1.37 -21.40 -11.27
C PHE A 101 -0.58 -22.13 -12.34
N ASN A 102 -0.91 -21.85 -13.61
CA ASN A 102 -0.31 -22.48 -14.77
C ASN A 102 0.08 -21.46 -15.85
N PHE A 103 0.59 -20.32 -15.46
CA PHE A 103 1.16 -19.32 -16.37
C PHE A 103 2.65 -19.15 -16.10
N SER A 104 3.38 -18.52 -17.02
CA SER A 104 4.77 -18.10 -16.78
C SER A 104 4.83 -16.63 -16.38
N ASN A 105 4.04 -15.79 -17.06
CA ASN A 105 3.93 -14.38 -16.78
C ASN A 105 2.46 -13.98 -16.80
N ALA A 106 2.10 -13.01 -15.98
CA ALA A 106 0.79 -12.42 -15.92
C ALA A 106 0.90 -10.92 -15.58
N VAL A 107 -0.18 -10.18 -15.77
CA VAL A 107 -0.32 -8.80 -15.30
C VAL A 107 -1.33 -8.77 -14.16
N TYR A 108 -1.18 -7.83 -13.25
CA TYR A 108 -2.13 -7.64 -12.16
C TYR A 108 -2.50 -6.17 -11.97
N GLY A 109 -3.66 -5.95 -11.39
CA GLY A 109 -4.12 -4.65 -10.92
C GLY A 109 -4.86 -4.78 -9.59
N LEU A 110 -4.72 -3.75 -8.76
CA LEU A 110 -5.50 -3.55 -7.53
C LEU A 110 -6.22 -2.21 -7.65
N GLU A 111 -7.53 -2.26 -7.55
CA GLU A 111 -8.39 -1.08 -7.60
C GLU A 111 -9.18 -0.94 -6.32
N LEU A 112 -9.37 0.31 -5.90
CA LEU A 112 -10.28 0.70 -4.83
C LEU A 112 -11.48 1.43 -5.43
N THR A 113 -12.66 1.14 -4.91
CA THR A 113 -13.88 1.90 -5.23
C THR A 113 -14.39 2.56 -3.97
N SER A 114 -14.57 3.89 -4.01
CA SER A 114 -15.13 4.65 -2.91
C SER A 114 -16.63 4.38 -2.76
N SER A 115 -17.22 4.79 -1.62
CA SER A 115 -18.68 4.75 -1.42
C SER A 115 -19.46 5.64 -2.40
N ALA A 116 -18.80 6.61 -3.04
CA ALA A 116 -19.37 7.46 -4.09
C ALA A 116 -19.25 6.82 -5.49
N GLY A 117 -18.61 5.66 -5.62
CA GLY A 117 -18.41 4.97 -6.88
C GLY A 117 -17.16 5.42 -7.67
N GLU A 118 -16.30 6.25 -7.08
CA GLU A 118 -15.04 6.63 -7.70
C GLU A 118 -14.05 5.46 -7.66
N VAL A 119 -13.36 5.21 -8.77
CA VAL A 119 -12.41 4.11 -8.90
C VAL A 119 -10.98 4.66 -8.92
N PHE A 120 -10.13 4.08 -8.09
CA PHE A 120 -8.72 4.42 -7.97
C PHE A 120 -7.87 3.18 -8.22
N THR A 121 -7.04 3.21 -9.26
CA THR A 121 -6.02 2.18 -9.46
C THR A 121 -4.86 2.41 -8.50
N LEU A 122 -4.69 1.50 -7.55
CA LEU A 122 -3.68 1.61 -6.51
C LEU A 122 -2.33 1.04 -6.94
N LEU A 123 -2.39 -0.14 -7.56
CA LEU A 123 -1.21 -0.88 -8.00
C LEU A 123 -1.50 -1.53 -9.35
N THR A 124 -0.48 -1.54 -10.22
CA THR A 124 -0.42 -2.36 -11.43
C THR A 124 0.98 -2.93 -11.56
N GLY A 125 1.10 -4.08 -12.19
CA GLY A 125 2.41 -4.67 -12.43
C GLY A 125 2.35 -6.00 -13.17
N THR A 126 3.51 -6.63 -13.22
CA THR A 126 3.69 -7.96 -13.80
C THR A 126 4.09 -8.95 -12.71
N VAL A 127 3.74 -10.20 -12.90
CA VAL A 127 4.14 -11.31 -12.05
C VAL A 127 4.72 -12.42 -12.91
N SER A 128 5.89 -12.94 -12.53
CA SER A 128 6.50 -14.13 -13.10
C SER A 128 6.36 -15.29 -12.12
N LEU A 129 5.86 -16.41 -12.58
CA LEU A 129 5.67 -17.60 -11.77
C LEU A 129 6.86 -18.54 -11.93
N VAL A 130 7.55 -18.81 -10.82
CA VAL A 130 8.53 -19.88 -10.72
C VAL A 130 7.86 -21.07 -10.03
N LYS A 131 7.74 -22.18 -10.74
CA LYS A 131 7.13 -23.40 -10.18
C LYS A 131 8.09 -24.05 -9.18
N GLU A 132 7.52 -24.55 -8.11
CA GLU A 132 8.26 -25.34 -7.12
C GLU A 132 8.82 -26.61 -7.73
N ILE A 133 10.10 -26.89 -7.45
CA ILE A 133 10.84 -28.06 -7.95
C ILE A 133 10.78 -29.20 -6.93
N VAL A 134 10.75 -28.83 -5.64
CA VAL A 134 10.67 -29.81 -4.54
C VAL A 134 9.21 -30.13 -4.26
N ARG A 135 8.85 -31.41 -4.31
CA ARG A 135 7.49 -31.92 -4.03
C ARG A 135 7.56 -33.03 -3.00
#